data_593cd09219882edaac8381cd1a6db895
#
_entry.id   593cd09219882edaac8381cd1a6db895
#
_cell.length_a   1.000
_cell.length_b   1.000
_cell.length_c   1.000
_cell.angle_alpha   90.00
_cell.angle_beta   90.00
_cell.angle_gamma   90.00
#
_symmetry.space_group_name_H-M   'P 1'
#
loop_
_entity.id
_entity.type
_entity.pdbx_description
1 polymer ?
#
loop_
_entity_poly.entity_id
_entity_poly.type
_entity_poly.pdbx_seq_one_letter_code
_entity_poly.pdbx_strand_id
1 'polypeptide(L)'
;PTSRQTRSGGDWSSDVCSSDLPWRTHETFKTPRMLLTTNPTINWVRSRFVQDENGDKVICREGEAYIPFSVFDNPNIAFRQVYEAALNKIRDQATKERLLYGNWDFVEANDMAIYNSFDGSRHLVTGLKEKAYDPTKPLITVWDFNVAPQMSVLSAQIDYENRKVYILEEILGKPEEKENNTPALARKVRLKLYRDKHIGGVDVTGDPSGLQRSTTNEDGINNYTIITDTFGRGILRPKVKLLRKQPPQATRCEFVNEVFGGYEGWEIQIDIKCRKLTQDLIYQL
;
A
#
# COMPACT_ATOMS: atom_id res chain seq x y z
N PRO A 1 -33.38 -36.29 8.96
CA PRO A 1 -32.38 -36.39 7.92
C PRO A 1 -31.95 -34.97 7.49
N THR A 2 -30.90 -34.53 8.09
CA THR A 2 -30.33 -33.20 7.85
C THR A 2 -29.29 -33.30 6.75
N SER A 3 -29.55 -32.63 5.64
CA SER A 3 -28.66 -32.52 4.51
C SER A 3 -27.41 -31.76 4.88
N ARG A 4 -26.26 -32.39 4.83
CA ARG A 4 -24.95 -31.73 4.81
C ARG A 4 -24.79 -31.00 3.48
N GLN A 5 -24.79 -29.67 3.48
CA GLN A 5 -24.26 -28.89 2.38
C GLN A 5 -22.74 -28.87 2.48
N THR A 6 -22.09 -29.57 1.56
CA THR A 6 -20.66 -29.40 1.28
C THR A 6 -20.47 -28.11 0.50
N ARG A 7 -19.93 -27.06 1.11
CA ARG A 7 -19.41 -25.90 0.40
C ARG A 7 -18.06 -26.25 -0.20
N SER A 8 -18.01 -26.26 -1.51
CA SER A 8 -16.79 -26.35 -2.30
C SER A 8 -16.11 -24.98 -2.35
N GLY A 9 -14.79 -24.97 -2.17
CA GLY A 9 -13.83 -23.98 -2.66
C GLY A 9 -14.23 -22.52 -2.54
N GLY A 10 -13.99 -21.88 -1.42
CA GLY A 10 -14.13 -20.45 -1.23
C GLY A 10 -12.94 -19.94 -0.42
N ASP A 11 -12.44 -18.86 -0.90
CA ASP A 11 -11.42 -17.97 -0.39
C ASP A 11 -11.25 -18.00 1.15
N TRP A 12 -10.15 -18.56 1.63
CA TRP A 12 -9.83 -18.68 3.04
C TRP A 12 -9.28 -17.39 3.66
N SER A 13 -9.32 -16.30 2.94
CA SER A 13 -8.70 -15.04 3.37
C SER A 13 -9.57 -14.13 4.22
N SER A 14 -10.90 -14.33 4.29
CA SER A 14 -11.78 -13.37 4.95
C SER A 14 -12.60 -13.87 6.13
N ASP A 15 -12.69 -15.19 6.40
CA ASP A 15 -13.68 -15.71 7.32
C ASP A 15 -13.15 -16.38 8.62
N VAL A 16 -11.95 -16.12 9.03
CA VAL A 16 -11.49 -16.52 10.38
C VAL A 16 -11.69 -15.38 11.37
N CYS A 17 -12.87 -14.84 11.40
CA CYS A 17 -13.36 -14.08 12.54
C CYS A 17 -14.25 -14.98 13.39
N SER A 18 -13.73 -15.46 14.30
CA SER A 18 -13.89 -16.21 15.52
C SER A 18 -15.17 -16.00 16.35
N SER A 19 -16.26 -15.47 15.83
CA SER A 19 -17.49 -15.37 16.63
C SER A 19 -18.21 -16.69 16.83
N ASP A 20 -17.87 -17.72 16.05
CA ASP A 20 -18.60 -19.00 16.04
C ASP A 20 -17.80 -20.21 16.56
N LEU A 21 -16.60 -19.98 17.09
CA LEU A 21 -15.89 -21.05 17.80
C LEU A 21 -16.45 -21.18 19.21
N PRO A 22 -17.09 -22.33 19.56
CA PRO A 22 -17.53 -22.56 20.93
C PRO A 22 -16.30 -22.65 21.82
N TRP A 23 -16.08 -21.62 22.61
CA TRP A 23 -15.04 -21.55 23.63
C TRP A 23 -15.35 -22.63 24.69
N ARG A 24 -14.83 -23.81 24.51
CA ARG A 24 -14.83 -24.81 25.57
C ARG A 24 -13.70 -24.45 26.52
N THR A 25 -14.02 -23.83 27.62
CA THR A 25 -13.13 -23.75 28.78
C THR A 25 -12.97 -25.15 29.35
N HIS A 26 -11.79 -25.73 29.17
CA HIS A 26 -11.44 -26.93 29.92
C HIS A 26 -11.24 -26.53 31.39
N GLU A 27 -11.71 -27.30 32.34
CA GLU A 27 -11.62 -27.01 33.78
C GLU A 27 -10.21 -26.70 34.27
N THR A 28 -9.18 -27.15 33.53
CA THR A 28 -7.76 -26.94 33.82
C THR A 28 -7.19 -25.63 33.28
N PHE A 29 -7.85 -24.98 32.30
CA PHE A 29 -7.36 -23.72 31.69
C PHE A 29 -8.35 -22.59 31.93
N LYS A 30 -8.01 -21.70 32.85
CA LYS A 30 -8.84 -20.53 33.20
C LYS A 30 -8.92 -19.48 32.10
N THR A 31 -8.03 -19.52 31.09
CA THR A 31 -7.98 -18.57 29.98
C THR A 31 -7.91 -19.32 28.65
N PRO A 32 -8.81 -19.03 27.70
CA PRO A 32 -8.74 -19.58 26.36
C PRO A 32 -7.46 -19.12 25.65
N ARG A 33 -6.83 -20.02 24.90
CA ARG A 33 -5.67 -19.69 24.06
C ARG A 33 -5.98 -20.01 22.62
N MET A 34 -5.56 -19.14 21.71
CA MET A 34 -5.67 -19.34 20.28
C MET A 34 -4.27 -19.31 19.66
N LEU A 35 -3.97 -20.29 18.83
CA LEU A 35 -2.76 -20.34 18.04
C LEU A 35 -3.13 -20.15 16.56
N LEU A 36 -2.56 -19.12 15.95
CA LEU A 36 -2.67 -18.85 14.53
C LEU A 36 -1.32 -19.16 13.88
N THR A 37 -1.33 -19.90 12.78
CA THR A 37 -0.13 -20.14 11.98
C THR A 37 -0.35 -19.59 10.57
N THR A 38 0.65 -18.91 10.02
CA THR A 38 0.61 -18.39 8.67
C THR A 38 1.99 -18.37 8.07
N ASN A 39 2.10 -18.47 6.76
CA ASN A 39 3.33 -18.17 6.04
C ASN A 39 3.44 -16.66 5.84
N PRO A 40 4.68 -16.10 5.78
CA PRO A 40 4.88 -14.71 5.45
C PRO A 40 4.19 -14.32 4.15
N THR A 41 3.33 -13.31 4.23
CA THR A 41 2.68 -12.68 3.08
C THR A 41 2.14 -11.33 3.52
N ILE A 42 1.97 -10.40 2.59
CA ILE A 42 1.41 -9.09 2.93
C ILE A 42 -0.09 -9.25 3.17
N ASN A 43 -0.46 -9.35 4.44
CA ASN A 43 -1.84 -9.49 4.89
C ASN A 43 -2.03 -8.82 6.26
N TRP A 44 -3.25 -8.91 6.80
CA TRP A 44 -3.60 -8.33 8.09
C TRP A 44 -2.75 -8.86 9.27
N VAL A 45 -2.23 -10.11 9.18
CA VAL A 45 -1.36 -10.67 10.23
C VAL A 45 -0.04 -9.91 10.29
N ARG A 46 0.53 -9.56 9.12
CA ARG A 46 1.74 -8.75 9.07
C ARG A 46 1.55 -7.40 9.75
N SER A 47 0.52 -6.64 9.35
CA SER A 47 0.25 -5.31 9.91
C SER A 47 -0.15 -5.36 11.40
N ARG A 48 -0.75 -6.46 11.84
CA ARG A 48 -1.23 -6.60 13.22
C ARG A 48 -0.18 -7.09 14.22
N PHE A 49 0.79 -7.90 13.77
CA PHE A 49 1.71 -8.62 14.65
C PHE A 49 3.19 -8.45 14.30
N VAL A 50 3.53 -8.06 13.10
CA VAL A 50 4.92 -8.05 12.62
C VAL A 50 5.44 -6.64 12.43
N GLN A 51 4.81 -5.89 11.53
CA GLN A 51 5.22 -4.53 11.17
C GLN A 51 3.99 -3.65 10.93
N ASP A 52 4.01 -2.46 11.51
CA ASP A 52 2.94 -1.48 11.29
C ASP A 52 3.04 -0.82 9.90
N GLU A 53 2.15 0.13 9.63
CA GLU A 53 2.12 0.87 8.37
C GLU A 53 3.39 1.71 8.11
N ASN A 54 4.15 2.03 9.16
CA ASN A 54 5.39 2.80 9.05
C ASN A 54 6.64 1.92 8.86
N GLY A 55 6.49 0.59 8.96
CA GLY A 55 7.60 -0.36 8.91
C GLY A 55 8.21 -0.66 10.26
N ASP A 56 7.66 -0.06 11.31
CA ASP A 56 8.13 -0.30 12.65
C ASP A 56 7.58 -1.63 13.18
N LYS A 57 8.39 -2.28 14.01
CA LYS A 57 8.00 -3.56 14.63
C LYS A 57 6.79 -3.34 15.52
N VAL A 58 5.72 -4.12 15.29
CA VAL A 58 4.53 -4.06 16.12
C VAL A 58 4.82 -4.61 17.51
N ILE A 59 4.42 -3.86 18.55
CA ILE A 59 4.39 -4.34 19.92
C ILE A 59 3.03 -5.03 20.13
N CYS A 60 3.07 -6.35 20.35
CA CYS A 60 1.87 -7.13 20.64
C CYS A 60 1.22 -6.65 21.95
N ARG A 61 -0.10 -6.73 22.02
CA ARG A 61 -0.85 -6.36 23.23
C ARG A 61 -0.59 -7.38 24.35
N GLU A 62 -0.94 -7.01 25.57
CA GLU A 62 -0.91 -7.94 26.71
C GLU A 62 -1.73 -9.20 26.38
N GLY A 63 -1.14 -10.37 26.58
CA GLY A 63 -1.74 -11.67 26.25
C GLY A 63 -1.56 -12.12 24.80
N GLU A 64 -0.93 -11.33 23.95
CA GLU A 64 -0.58 -11.70 22.56
C GLU A 64 0.92 -11.85 22.39
N ALA A 65 1.33 -12.77 21.53
CA ALA A 65 2.73 -12.93 21.16
C ALA A 65 2.86 -13.30 19.67
N TYR A 66 3.80 -12.66 18.99
CA TYR A 66 4.28 -13.08 17.68
C TYR A 66 5.55 -13.89 17.87
N ILE A 67 5.55 -15.12 17.39
CA ILE A 67 6.69 -16.03 17.45
C ILE A 67 7.12 -16.32 16.01
N PRO A 68 8.20 -15.67 15.53
CA PRO A 68 8.77 -16.02 14.23
C PRO A 68 9.35 -17.43 14.33
N PHE A 69 9.08 -18.23 13.30
CA PHE A 69 9.58 -19.60 13.21
C PHE A 69 9.97 -19.92 11.77
N SER A 70 11.14 -20.43 11.57
CA SER A 70 11.70 -20.85 10.28
C SER A 70 12.04 -22.33 10.28
N VAL A 71 12.38 -22.88 9.12
CA VAL A 71 12.85 -24.26 9.03
C VAL A 71 14.11 -24.49 9.89
N PHE A 72 14.93 -23.45 10.09
CA PHE A 72 16.18 -23.51 10.85
C PHE A 72 15.96 -23.68 12.37
N ASP A 73 14.77 -23.32 12.85
CA ASP A 73 14.38 -23.45 14.26
C ASP A 73 13.90 -24.86 14.61
N ASN A 74 13.73 -25.74 13.61
CA ASN A 74 13.28 -27.10 13.85
C ASN A 74 14.41 -27.93 14.53
N PRO A 75 14.17 -28.51 15.71
CA PRO A 75 15.18 -29.29 16.44
C PRO A 75 15.56 -30.60 15.75
N ASN A 76 14.70 -31.12 14.86
CA ASN A 76 14.99 -32.33 14.09
C ASN A 76 15.89 -32.00 12.89
N ILE A 77 17.20 -32.22 13.04
CA ILE A 77 18.22 -31.90 12.04
C ILE A 77 17.97 -32.65 10.72
N ALA A 78 17.61 -33.94 10.79
CA ALA A 78 17.35 -34.71 9.58
C ALA A 78 16.16 -34.18 8.78
N PHE A 79 15.07 -33.82 9.46
CA PHE A 79 13.91 -33.16 8.83
C PHE A 79 14.31 -31.81 8.23
N ARG A 80 15.06 -30.98 8.98
CA ARG A 80 15.52 -29.69 8.52
C ARG A 80 16.32 -29.77 7.22
N GLN A 81 17.27 -30.70 7.14
CA GLN A 81 18.10 -30.89 5.94
C GLN A 81 17.28 -31.30 4.71
N VAL A 82 16.34 -32.23 4.88
CA VAL A 82 15.45 -32.67 3.79
C VAL A 82 14.54 -31.54 3.34
N TYR A 83 13.97 -30.81 4.29
CA TYR A 83 13.03 -29.73 3.98
C TYR A 83 13.75 -28.54 3.35
N GLU A 84 14.91 -28.14 3.86
CA GLU A 84 15.77 -27.11 3.27
C GLU A 84 16.18 -27.46 1.84
N ALA A 85 16.58 -28.70 1.60
CA ALA A 85 16.92 -29.18 0.27
C ALA A 85 15.73 -29.15 -0.70
N ALA A 86 14.51 -29.40 -0.19
CA ALA A 86 13.28 -29.29 -0.97
C ALA A 86 12.97 -27.83 -1.31
N LEU A 87 13.03 -26.93 -0.33
CA LEU A 87 12.79 -25.50 -0.55
C LEU A 87 13.83 -24.87 -1.47
N ASN A 88 15.08 -25.30 -1.42
CA ASN A 88 16.14 -24.82 -2.31
C ASN A 88 15.92 -25.21 -3.79
N LYS A 89 15.07 -26.20 -4.08
CA LYS A 89 14.68 -26.56 -5.44
C LYS A 89 13.59 -25.68 -6.02
N ILE A 90 12.93 -24.88 -5.19
CA ILE A 90 11.92 -23.92 -5.64
C ILE A 90 12.61 -22.88 -6.51
N ARG A 91 12.14 -22.73 -7.75
CA ARG A 91 12.72 -21.77 -8.72
C ARG A 91 12.30 -20.33 -8.40
N ASP A 92 11.10 -20.21 -7.85
CA ASP A 92 10.57 -18.93 -7.48
C ASP A 92 11.25 -18.39 -6.22
N GLN A 93 11.99 -17.29 -6.42
CA GLN A 93 12.79 -16.67 -5.36
C GLN A 93 11.93 -16.12 -4.24
N ALA A 94 10.75 -15.60 -4.54
CA ALA A 94 9.87 -15.03 -3.53
C ALA A 94 9.27 -16.10 -2.62
N THR A 95 8.79 -17.21 -3.19
CA THR A 95 8.35 -18.36 -2.39
C THR A 95 9.48 -18.90 -1.53
N LYS A 96 10.71 -18.95 -2.07
CA LYS A 96 11.88 -19.38 -1.33
C LYS A 96 12.19 -18.44 -0.16
N GLU A 97 12.25 -17.13 -0.39
CA GLU A 97 12.47 -16.12 0.64
C GLU A 97 11.39 -16.19 1.76
N ARG A 98 10.14 -16.36 1.38
CA ARG A 98 9.03 -16.46 2.33
C ARG A 98 9.09 -17.74 3.17
N LEU A 99 9.28 -18.88 2.53
CA LEU A 99 9.18 -20.18 3.21
C LEU A 99 10.48 -20.59 3.91
N LEU A 100 11.65 -20.21 3.37
CA LEU A 100 12.95 -20.57 3.92
C LEU A 100 13.43 -19.57 4.98
N TYR A 101 13.29 -18.27 4.69
CA TYR A 101 13.82 -17.20 5.55
C TYR A 101 12.75 -16.46 6.34
N GLY A 102 11.48 -16.75 6.11
CA GLY A 102 10.37 -16.07 6.80
C GLY A 102 10.26 -14.59 6.42
N ASN A 103 10.67 -14.21 5.22
CA ASN A 103 10.67 -12.83 4.76
C ASN A 103 9.25 -12.36 4.44
N TRP A 104 8.75 -11.35 5.17
CA TRP A 104 7.42 -10.77 5.00
C TRP A 104 7.36 -9.69 3.92
N ASP A 105 8.50 -9.18 3.49
CA ASP A 105 8.62 -8.03 2.59
C ASP A 105 8.94 -8.45 1.15
N PHE A 106 9.20 -9.73 0.93
CA PHE A 106 9.53 -10.22 -0.40
C PHE A 106 8.24 -10.40 -1.23
N VAL A 107 8.21 -9.71 -2.33
CA VAL A 107 7.07 -9.70 -3.25
C VAL A 107 7.50 -10.22 -4.62
N GLU A 108 6.76 -11.17 -5.14
CA GLU A 108 6.90 -11.67 -6.50
C GLU A 108 6.40 -10.68 -7.54
N ALA A 109 7.08 -10.64 -8.68
CA ALA A 109 6.44 -10.22 -9.91
C ALA A 109 5.34 -11.25 -10.25
N ASN A 110 4.09 -10.86 -10.18
CA ASN A 110 2.96 -11.70 -10.54
C ASN A 110 2.63 -11.47 -12.00
N ASP A 111 2.95 -12.44 -12.86
CA ASP A 111 2.66 -12.36 -14.30
C ASP A 111 1.16 -12.15 -14.61
N MET A 112 0.29 -12.44 -13.66
CA MET A 112 -1.16 -12.19 -13.74
C MET A 112 -1.57 -10.83 -13.17
N ALA A 113 -0.65 -10.08 -12.53
CA ALA A 113 -0.95 -8.76 -12.02
C ALA A 113 -1.14 -7.77 -13.17
N ILE A 114 -2.07 -6.83 -12.99
CA ILE A 114 -2.27 -5.73 -13.94
C ILE A 114 -0.96 -4.97 -14.19
N TYR A 115 -0.16 -4.79 -13.13
CA TYR A 115 1.15 -4.11 -13.20
C TYR A 115 2.30 -5.12 -13.17
N ASN A 116 2.35 -6.01 -14.16
CA ASN A 116 3.30 -7.11 -14.26
C ASN A 116 4.77 -6.69 -14.45
N SER A 117 5.02 -5.47 -14.88
CA SER A 117 6.39 -4.91 -15.00
C SER A 117 6.89 -4.26 -13.71
N PHE A 118 6.07 -4.21 -12.66
CA PHE A 118 6.50 -3.72 -11.36
C PHE A 118 7.39 -4.75 -10.66
N ASP A 119 8.60 -4.34 -10.30
CA ASP A 119 9.57 -5.14 -9.53
C ASP A 119 9.97 -4.36 -8.27
N GLY A 120 9.58 -4.88 -7.11
CA GLY A 120 9.88 -4.22 -5.83
C GLY A 120 11.38 -4.06 -5.57
N SER A 121 12.21 -4.99 -6.04
CA SER A 121 13.67 -4.89 -5.87
C SER A 121 14.30 -3.75 -6.66
N ARG A 122 13.69 -3.37 -7.77
CA ARG A 122 14.13 -2.32 -8.68
C ARG A 122 13.49 -0.97 -8.37
N HIS A 123 12.20 -0.97 -8.08
CA HIS A 123 11.40 0.25 -8.03
C HIS A 123 11.21 0.80 -6.62
N LEU A 124 11.37 -0.02 -5.56
CA LEU A 124 11.24 0.44 -4.18
C LEU A 124 12.57 0.94 -3.64
N VAL A 125 12.57 2.16 -3.12
CA VAL A 125 13.77 2.81 -2.59
C VAL A 125 13.53 3.25 -1.16
N THR A 126 14.43 2.86 -0.26
CA THR A 126 14.40 3.31 1.14
C THR A 126 14.89 4.74 1.27
N GLY A 127 14.09 5.59 1.90
CA GLY A 127 14.43 6.99 2.13
C GLY A 127 14.53 7.79 0.83
N LEU A 128 13.66 7.50 -0.14
CA LEU A 128 13.64 8.20 -1.42
C LEU A 128 13.32 9.68 -1.23
N LYS A 129 12.38 10.00 -0.34
CA LYS A 129 12.01 11.39 -0.07
C LYS A 129 13.22 12.20 0.42
N GLU A 130 14.00 11.66 1.34
CA GLU A 130 15.18 12.31 1.89
C GLU A 130 16.30 12.52 0.85
N LYS A 131 16.35 11.66 -0.19
CA LYS A 131 17.40 11.65 -1.22
C LYS A 131 17.04 12.46 -2.46
N ALA A 132 15.77 12.45 -2.88
CA ALA A 132 15.35 12.95 -4.18
C ALA A 132 14.39 14.14 -4.12
N TYR A 133 13.78 14.42 -2.97
CA TYR A 133 12.86 15.54 -2.84
C TYR A 133 13.59 16.88 -2.87
N ASP A 134 13.18 17.73 -3.80
CA ASP A 134 13.66 19.12 -3.91
C ASP A 134 12.50 20.10 -3.63
N PRO A 135 12.52 20.82 -2.51
CA PRO A 135 11.43 21.75 -2.16
C PRO A 135 11.29 22.93 -3.11
N THR A 136 12.26 23.19 -3.97
CA THR A 136 12.25 24.29 -4.94
C THR A 136 11.65 23.90 -6.29
N LYS A 137 11.57 22.60 -6.58
CA LYS A 137 10.98 22.07 -7.82
C LYS A 137 9.46 21.85 -7.66
N PRO A 138 8.67 21.92 -8.75
CA PRO A 138 7.25 21.64 -8.69
C PRO A 138 6.97 20.25 -8.10
N LEU A 139 5.97 20.17 -7.22
CA LEU A 139 5.46 18.92 -6.68
C LEU A 139 4.11 18.57 -7.32
N ILE A 140 3.95 17.34 -7.72
CA ILE A 140 2.67 16.82 -8.24
C ILE A 140 1.96 16.12 -7.08
N THR A 141 0.70 16.47 -6.84
CA THR A 141 -0.17 15.76 -5.92
C THR A 141 -1.28 15.09 -6.71
N VAL A 142 -1.37 13.76 -6.60
CA VAL A 142 -2.36 12.94 -7.31
C VAL A 142 -3.42 12.49 -6.32
N TRP A 143 -4.68 12.87 -6.57
CA TRP A 143 -5.79 12.68 -5.65
C TRP A 143 -6.73 11.58 -6.12
N ASP A 144 -7.03 10.64 -5.23
CA ASP A 144 -8.11 9.69 -5.35
C ASP A 144 -9.20 10.05 -4.32
N PHE A 145 -10.42 10.30 -4.82
CA PHE A 145 -11.56 10.75 -4.01
C PHE A 145 -12.44 9.59 -3.52
N ASN A 146 -12.02 8.35 -3.70
CA ASN A 146 -12.76 7.20 -3.20
C ASN A 146 -12.75 7.19 -1.66
N VAL A 147 -13.94 7.20 -1.07
CA VAL A 147 -14.09 7.18 0.40
C VAL A 147 -14.06 5.76 0.98
N ALA A 148 -14.14 4.75 0.14
CA ALA A 148 -14.08 3.35 0.54
C ALA A 148 -12.96 2.62 -0.26
N PRO A 149 -11.93 2.07 0.41
CA PRO A 149 -11.76 2.05 1.86
C PRO A 149 -11.37 3.41 2.46
N GLN A 150 -10.66 4.28 1.70
CA GLN A 150 -10.22 5.61 2.15
C GLN A 150 -9.71 6.45 0.98
N MET A 151 -9.80 7.77 1.12
CA MET A 151 -9.18 8.71 0.19
C MET A 151 -7.66 8.63 0.27
N SER A 152 -6.98 8.84 -0.85
CA SER A 152 -5.52 8.84 -0.90
C SER A 152 -4.96 10.00 -1.72
N VAL A 153 -3.74 10.40 -1.37
CA VAL A 153 -2.95 11.37 -2.13
C VAL A 153 -1.53 10.85 -2.27
N LEU A 154 -1.03 10.80 -3.49
CA LEU A 154 0.37 10.56 -3.77
C LEU A 154 1.08 11.88 -4.04
N SER A 155 2.28 12.04 -3.50
CA SER A 155 3.17 13.14 -3.81
C SER A 155 4.32 12.67 -4.70
N ALA A 156 4.53 13.34 -5.82
CA ALA A 156 5.55 12.95 -6.78
C ALA A 156 6.34 14.16 -7.32
N GLN A 157 7.57 13.90 -7.73
CA GLN A 157 8.38 14.83 -8.52
C GLN A 157 8.92 14.14 -9.76
N ILE A 158 9.10 14.91 -10.84
CA ILE A 158 9.65 14.41 -12.10
C ILE A 158 11.00 15.10 -12.33
N ASP A 159 12.01 14.27 -12.53
CA ASP A 159 13.33 14.66 -12.99
C ASP A 159 13.43 14.41 -14.50
N TYR A 160 13.20 15.45 -15.28
CA TYR A 160 13.22 15.36 -16.74
C TYR A 160 14.63 15.15 -17.31
N GLU A 161 15.67 15.62 -16.59
CA GLU A 161 17.06 15.48 -17.02
C GLU A 161 17.51 14.01 -16.92
N ASN A 162 17.16 13.36 -15.81
CA ASN A 162 17.53 11.97 -15.55
C ASN A 162 16.41 10.99 -15.94
N ARG A 163 15.28 11.47 -16.48
CA ARG A 163 14.10 10.68 -16.86
C ARG A 163 13.59 9.81 -15.71
N LYS A 164 13.45 10.40 -14.53
CA LYS A 164 12.98 9.71 -13.32
C LYS A 164 11.69 10.31 -12.79
N VAL A 165 10.80 9.43 -12.38
CA VAL A 165 9.59 9.78 -11.64
C VAL A 165 9.78 9.29 -10.19
N TYR A 166 9.77 10.20 -9.24
CA TYR A 166 9.89 9.90 -7.83
C TYR A 166 8.52 9.97 -7.17
N ILE A 167 7.98 8.84 -6.72
CA ILE A 167 6.81 8.78 -5.85
C ILE A 167 7.32 8.86 -4.41
N LEU A 168 7.17 10.02 -3.81
CA LEU A 168 7.87 10.40 -2.58
C LEU A 168 7.11 10.05 -1.32
N GLU A 169 5.78 10.13 -1.36
CA GLU A 169 4.95 9.94 -0.18
C GLU A 169 3.52 9.57 -0.55
N GLU A 170 2.92 8.73 0.26
CA GLU A 170 1.51 8.39 0.25
C GLU A 170 0.84 8.97 1.50
N ILE A 171 -0.26 9.67 1.32
CA ILE A 171 -1.00 10.31 2.39
C ILE A 171 -2.43 9.78 2.34
N LEU A 172 -2.83 9.04 3.37
CA LEU A 172 -4.14 8.40 3.46
C LEU A 172 -5.07 9.20 4.37
N GLY A 173 -6.33 9.27 3.97
CA GLY A 173 -7.40 9.78 4.81
C GLY A 173 -7.85 8.68 5.77
N LYS A 174 -7.71 8.92 7.07
CA LYS A 174 -8.07 7.96 8.11
C LYS A 174 -9.53 8.17 8.52
N PRO A 175 -10.44 7.19 8.25
CA PRO A 175 -11.85 7.32 8.62
C PRO A 175 -12.07 7.50 10.12
N GLU A 176 -11.30 6.77 10.95
CA GLU A 176 -11.34 6.81 12.40
C GLU A 176 -10.93 8.17 12.98
N GLU A 177 -10.07 8.91 12.28
CA GLU A 177 -9.63 10.27 12.64
C GLU A 177 -10.51 11.36 11.98
N LYS A 178 -11.58 10.97 11.28
CA LYS A 178 -12.45 11.87 10.47
C LYS A 178 -11.69 12.64 9.37
N GLU A 179 -10.58 12.08 8.91
CA GLU A 179 -9.74 12.67 7.86
C GLU A 179 -10.12 12.20 6.45
N ASN A 180 -11.06 11.25 6.33
CA ASN A 180 -11.48 10.68 5.05
C ASN A 180 -12.47 11.58 4.29
N ASN A 181 -12.06 12.82 4.09
CA ASN A 181 -12.78 13.83 3.32
C ASN A 181 -11.81 14.85 2.74
N THR A 182 -12.20 15.48 1.62
CA THR A 182 -11.32 16.41 0.88
C THR A 182 -10.80 17.57 1.72
N PRO A 183 -11.62 18.29 2.51
CA PRO A 183 -11.11 19.41 3.32
C PRO A 183 -10.08 19.00 4.36
N ALA A 184 -10.30 17.88 5.05
CA ALA A 184 -9.38 17.41 6.09
C ALA A 184 -8.07 16.91 5.47
N LEU A 185 -8.15 16.12 4.41
CA LEU A 185 -6.99 15.60 3.71
C LEU A 185 -6.17 16.73 3.05
N ALA A 186 -6.83 17.74 2.46
CA ALA A 186 -6.14 18.90 1.91
C ALA A 186 -5.37 19.68 2.99
N ARG A 187 -5.96 19.88 4.17
CA ARG A 187 -5.24 20.49 5.29
C ARG A 187 -4.04 19.67 5.75
N LYS A 188 -4.17 18.34 5.79
CA LYS A 188 -3.09 17.43 6.15
C LYS A 188 -1.92 17.53 5.15
N VAL A 189 -2.20 17.48 3.85
CA VAL A 189 -1.20 17.64 2.79
C VAL A 189 -0.54 19.03 2.91
N ARG A 190 -1.31 20.10 3.03
CA ARG A 190 -0.77 21.45 3.20
C ARG A 190 0.19 21.56 4.37
N LEU A 191 -0.15 21.01 5.53
CA LEU A 191 0.70 21.04 6.72
C LEU A 191 2.02 20.29 6.49
N LYS A 192 1.99 19.16 5.78
CA LYS A 192 3.20 18.44 5.39
C LYS A 192 4.09 19.29 4.48
N LEU A 193 3.52 19.89 3.45
CA LEU A 193 4.27 20.77 2.53
C LEU A 193 4.93 21.95 3.25
N TYR A 194 4.27 22.54 4.24
CA TYR A 194 4.89 23.59 5.05
C TYR A 194 6.04 23.06 5.92
N ARG A 195 5.88 21.86 6.53
CA ARG A 195 6.97 21.23 7.29
C ARG A 195 8.17 20.92 6.42
N ASP A 196 7.93 20.49 5.19
CA ASP A 196 8.95 20.18 4.18
C ASP A 196 9.52 21.47 3.53
N LYS A 197 9.05 22.64 3.93
CA LYS A 197 9.46 23.98 3.40
C LYS A 197 9.34 24.07 1.88
N HIS A 198 8.28 23.46 1.34
CA HIS A 198 8.05 23.43 -0.11
C HIS A 198 7.71 24.81 -0.67
N ILE A 199 8.43 25.24 -1.71
CA ILE A 199 8.27 26.55 -2.38
C ILE A 199 8.15 26.45 -3.90
N GLY A 200 8.33 25.25 -4.47
CA GLY A 200 8.36 25.01 -5.92
C GLY A 200 7.01 25.10 -6.63
N GLY A 201 5.92 25.29 -5.87
CA GLY A 201 4.56 25.25 -6.41
C GLY A 201 4.00 23.80 -6.46
N VAL A 202 2.68 23.69 -6.55
CA VAL A 202 1.99 22.38 -6.50
C VAL A 202 1.10 22.20 -7.71
N ASP A 203 1.36 21.15 -8.48
CA ASP A 203 0.46 20.68 -9.52
C ASP A 203 -0.53 19.68 -8.90
N VAL A 204 -1.81 19.96 -9.00
CA VAL A 204 -2.89 19.14 -8.44
C VAL A 204 -3.55 18.37 -9.57
N THR A 205 -3.52 17.06 -9.49
CA THR A 205 -4.14 16.16 -10.47
C THR A 205 -4.83 14.97 -9.79
N GLY A 206 -5.50 14.11 -10.53
CA GLY A 206 -6.15 12.92 -10.02
C GLY A 206 -7.40 12.56 -10.79
N ASP A 207 -8.37 11.93 -10.11
CA ASP A 207 -9.61 11.47 -10.72
C ASP A 207 -10.48 12.67 -11.17
N PRO A 208 -10.91 12.73 -12.46
CA PRO A 208 -11.85 13.73 -12.95
C PRO A 208 -13.19 13.76 -12.23
N SER A 209 -13.59 12.70 -11.54
CA SER A 209 -14.80 12.69 -10.70
C SER A 209 -14.78 13.81 -9.65
N GLY A 210 -13.58 14.23 -9.22
CA GLY A 210 -13.39 15.36 -8.32
C GLY A 210 -13.87 16.71 -8.85
N LEU A 211 -14.14 16.82 -10.17
CA LEU A 211 -14.78 18.00 -10.78
C LEU A 211 -16.31 18.02 -10.62
N GLN A 212 -16.91 16.90 -10.22
CA GLN A 212 -18.35 16.83 -10.02
C GLN A 212 -18.76 17.78 -8.90
N ARG A 213 -19.78 18.57 -9.20
CA ARG A 213 -20.38 19.46 -8.21
C ARG A 213 -21.31 18.67 -7.29
N SER A 214 -21.20 18.88 -6.00
CA SER A 214 -22.16 18.32 -5.06
C SER A 214 -23.47 19.10 -5.15
N THR A 215 -24.58 18.42 -5.32
CA THR A 215 -25.93 19.04 -5.29
C THR A 215 -26.33 19.52 -3.89
N THR A 216 -25.57 19.13 -2.87
CA THR A 216 -25.76 19.55 -1.48
C THR A 216 -25.03 20.86 -1.15
N ASN A 217 -24.25 21.40 -2.08
CA ASN A 217 -23.46 22.62 -1.90
C ASN A 217 -24.05 23.74 -2.77
N GLU A 218 -24.59 24.79 -2.16
CA GLU A 218 -25.19 25.94 -2.86
C GLU A 218 -24.21 26.62 -3.82
N ASP A 219 -22.93 26.68 -3.47
CA ASP A 219 -21.88 27.33 -4.24
C ASP A 219 -21.31 26.50 -5.41
N GLY A 220 -21.77 25.26 -5.58
CA GLY A 220 -21.27 24.36 -6.63
C GLY A 220 -19.77 24.05 -6.54
N ILE A 221 -19.21 24.09 -5.35
CA ILE A 221 -17.80 23.83 -5.07
C ILE A 221 -17.49 22.36 -5.34
N ASN A 222 -16.42 22.12 -6.08
CA ASN A 222 -15.91 20.78 -6.34
C ASN A 222 -14.65 20.47 -5.51
N ASN A 223 -14.21 19.21 -5.51
CA ASN A 223 -13.05 18.79 -4.71
C ASN A 223 -11.77 19.55 -5.06
N TYR A 224 -11.52 19.84 -6.33
CA TYR A 224 -10.32 20.57 -6.76
C TYR A 224 -10.35 22.02 -6.31
N THR A 225 -11.51 22.66 -6.28
CA THR A 225 -11.70 24.00 -5.71
C THR A 225 -11.34 23.98 -4.22
N ILE A 226 -11.84 23.02 -3.46
CA ILE A 226 -11.53 22.87 -2.03
C ILE A 226 -10.03 22.73 -1.80
N ILE A 227 -9.34 21.92 -2.61
CA ILE A 227 -7.90 21.70 -2.51
C ILE A 227 -7.14 22.99 -2.80
N THR A 228 -7.44 23.66 -3.92
CA THR A 228 -6.76 24.90 -4.31
C THR A 228 -6.96 26.03 -3.32
N ASP A 229 -8.17 26.18 -2.79
CA ASP A 229 -8.47 27.17 -1.76
C ASP A 229 -7.77 26.85 -0.44
N THR A 230 -7.73 25.56 -0.07
CA THR A 230 -6.99 25.11 1.12
C THR A 230 -5.49 25.38 1.00
N PHE A 231 -4.89 25.13 -0.15
CA PHE A 231 -3.46 25.38 -0.38
C PHE A 231 -3.17 26.89 -0.44
N GLY A 232 -4.12 27.68 -0.94
CA GLY A 232 -4.03 29.12 -1.03
C GLY A 232 -3.12 29.62 -2.17
N ARG A 233 -3.23 30.91 -2.46
CA ARG A 233 -2.48 31.54 -3.57
C ARG A 233 -1.05 32.00 -3.21
N GLY A 234 -0.60 31.70 -1.98
CA GLY A 234 0.71 32.10 -1.48
C GLY A 234 1.87 31.28 -2.07
N ILE A 235 2.65 30.64 -1.20
CA ILE A 235 3.88 29.91 -1.55
C ILE A 235 3.58 28.71 -2.42
N LEU A 236 2.52 27.94 -2.12
CA LEU A 236 2.22 26.68 -2.80
C LEU A 236 1.72 26.83 -4.24
N ARG A 237 1.07 27.97 -4.56
CA ARG A 237 0.60 28.33 -5.91
C ARG A 237 -0.02 27.15 -6.66
N PRO A 238 -1.10 26.52 -6.13
CA PRO A 238 -1.66 25.31 -6.70
C PRO A 238 -2.20 25.52 -8.11
N LYS A 239 -1.93 24.58 -9.00
CA LYS A 239 -2.43 24.56 -10.37
C LYS A 239 -3.10 23.21 -10.64
N VAL A 240 -4.38 23.24 -10.98
CA VAL A 240 -5.10 22.02 -11.37
C VAL A 240 -4.69 21.62 -12.78
N LYS A 241 -4.16 20.41 -12.93
CA LYS A 241 -3.74 19.80 -14.19
C LYS A 241 -4.48 18.49 -14.39
N LEU A 242 -5.55 18.50 -15.15
CA LEU A 242 -6.35 17.34 -15.46
C LEU A 242 -6.34 17.06 -16.97
N LEU A 243 -6.35 15.80 -17.33
CA LEU A 243 -6.59 15.40 -18.70
C LEU A 243 -8.02 15.73 -19.11
N ARG A 244 -8.21 16.31 -20.30
CA ARG A 244 -9.56 16.58 -20.85
C ARG A 244 -10.39 15.31 -21.00
N LYS A 245 -9.74 14.20 -21.33
CA LYS A 245 -10.34 12.88 -21.44
C LYS A 245 -9.35 11.86 -20.90
N GLN A 246 -9.80 11.02 -19.99
CA GLN A 246 -8.99 9.92 -19.50
C GLN A 246 -8.90 8.81 -20.58
N PRO A 247 -7.72 8.28 -20.86
CA PRO A 247 -7.57 7.07 -21.65
C PRO A 247 -8.30 5.88 -20.98
N PRO A 248 -8.71 4.86 -21.75
CA PRO A 248 -9.23 3.62 -21.17
C PRO A 248 -8.28 3.04 -20.12
N GLN A 249 -8.84 2.34 -19.12
CA GLN A 249 -8.04 1.77 -18.04
C GLN A 249 -6.93 0.86 -18.55
N ALA A 250 -7.22 -0.02 -19.51
CA ALA A 250 -6.23 -0.91 -20.11
C ALA A 250 -5.03 -0.13 -20.68
N THR A 251 -5.28 0.91 -21.46
CA THR A 251 -4.21 1.76 -22.04
C THR A 251 -3.37 2.46 -20.97
N ARG A 252 -3.99 2.86 -19.86
CA ARG A 252 -3.25 3.45 -18.73
C ARG A 252 -2.36 2.42 -18.04
N CYS A 253 -2.88 1.22 -17.82
CA CYS A 253 -2.13 0.13 -17.21
C CYS A 253 -0.96 -0.32 -18.11
N GLU A 254 -1.19 -0.44 -19.42
CA GLU A 254 -0.14 -0.73 -20.42
C GLU A 254 0.96 0.32 -20.36
N PHE A 255 0.62 1.61 -20.41
CA PHE A 255 1.62 2.69 -20.33
C PHE A 255 2.42 2.67 -19.02
N VAL A 256 1.76 2.41 -17.87
CA VAL A 256 2.46 2.31 -16.59
C VAL A 256 3.42 1.11 -16.61
N ASN A 257 3.03 -0.03 -17.17
CA ASN A 257 3.91 -1.19 -17.35
C ASN A 257 5.10 -0.89 -18.27
N GLU A 258 4.88 -0.17 -19.35
CA GLU A 258 5.97 0.27 -20.25
C GLU A 258 6.98 1.13 -19.50
N VAL A 259 6.52 2.09 -18.68
CA VAL A 259 7.41 2.96 -17.89
C VAL A 259 8.14 2.17 -16.79
N PHE A 260 7.49 1.22 -16.11
CA PHE A 260 8.17 0.28 -15.20
C PHE A 260 9.18 -0.59 -15.95
N GLY A 261 8.91 -0.95 -17.20
CA GLY A 261 9.83 -1.65 -18.11
C GLY A 261 11.02 -0.81 -18.57
N GLY A 262 11.01 0.52 -18.34
CA GLY A 262 12.07 1.42 -18.76
C GLY A 262 11.83 2.10 -20.12
N TYR A 263 10.56 2.34 -20.48
CA TYR A 263 10.16 3.04 -21.70
C TYR A 263 10.97 4.32 -21.93
N GLU A 264 11.60 4.44 -23.08
CA GLU A 264 12.48 5.56 -23.47
C GLU A 264 13.53 5.95 -22.41
N GLY A 265 13.94 5.01 -21.58
CA GLY A 265 14.88 5.26 -20.48
C GLY A 265 14.28 5.94 -19.24
N TRP A 266 12.95 6.01 -19.15
CA TRP A 266 12.28 6.44 -17.94
C TRP A 266 12.32 5.38 -16.86
N GLU A 267 12.42 5.83 -15.61
CA GLU A 267 12.42 4.99 -14.42
C GLU A 267 11.47 5.55 -13.37
N ILE A 268 10.66 4.67 -12.77
CA ILE A 268 9.82 5.02 -11.62
C ILE A 268 10.50 4.52 -10.36
N GLN A 269 10.69 5.39 -9.39
CA GLN A 269 11.14 5.04 -8.05
C GLN A 269 10.07 5.41 -7.04
N ILE A 270 9.80 4.51 -6.11
CA ILE A 270 8.73 4.63 -5.12
C ILE A 270 9.36 4.53 -3.73
N ASP A 271 9.06 5.48 -2.84
CA ASP A 271 9.50 5.36 -1.45
C ASP A 271 8.83 4.13 -0.80
N ILE A 272 9.62 3.32 -0.10
CA ILE A 272 9.13 2.10 0.57
C ILE A 272 8.01 2.38 1.58
N LYS A 273 7.85 3.63 2.01
CA LYS A 273 6.75 4.07 2.89
C LYS A 273 5.40 4.16 2.16
N CYS A 274 5.36 4.18 0.80
CA CYS A 274 4.14 4.16 -0.01
C CYS A 274 3.55 2.74 -0.07
N ARG A 275 3.09 2.23 1.06
CA ARG A 275 2.74 0.82 1.24
C ARG A 275 1.45 0.42 0.58
N LYS A 276 0.42 1.26 0.68
CA LYS A 276 -0.86 0.97 0.05
C LYS A 276 -0.71 0.95 -1.46
N LEU A 277 -0.01 1.93 -2.03
CA LEU A 277 0.35 1.94 -3.46
C LEU A 277 1.10 0.67 -3.85
N THR A 278 2.13 0.29 -3.06
CA THR A 278 2.90 -0.93 -3.32
C THR A 278 2.02 -2.17 -3.29
N GLN A 279 1.12 -2.29 -2.32
CA GLN A 279 0.16 -3.38 -2.25
C GLN A 279 -0.75 -3.42 -3.48
N ASP A 280 -1.28 -2.28 -3.90
CA ASP A 280 -2.15 -2.20 -5.06
C ASP A 280 -1.42 -2.56 -6.37
N LEU A 281 -0.16 -2.14 -6.53
CA LEU A 281 0.66 -2.53 -7.68
C LEU A 281 0.91 -4.04 -7.78
N ILE A 282 0.97 -4.72 -6.63
CA ILE A 282 1.26 -6.16 -6.55
C ILE A 282 0.01 -7.00 -6.69
N TYR A 283 -1.09 -6.60 -6.07
CA TYR A 283 -2.26 -7.45 -5.86
C TYR A 283 -3.47 -7.10 -6.75
N GLN A 284 -3.41 -6.04 -7.55
CA GLN A 284 -4.44 -5.82 -8.55
C GLN A 284 -4.33 -6.86 -9.67
N LEU A 285 -5.36 -7.73 -9.72
CA LEU A 285 -5.55 -8.77 -10.72
C LEU A 285 -6.55 -8.31 -11.79
#